data_dac8c9527154087440d89f24f1acfe15
#
_entry.id   dac8c9527154087440d89f24f1acfe15
#
_cell.length_a   1.000
_cell.length_b   1.000
_cell.length_c   1.000
_cell.angle_alpha   90.00
_cell.angle_beta   90.00
_cell.angle_gamma   90.00
#
_symmetry.space_group_name_H-M   'P 1'
#
loop_
_entity.id
_entity.type
_entity.pdbx_description
1 polymer ?
#
loop_
_entity_poly.entity_id
_entity_poly.type
_entity_poly.pdbx_seq_one_letter_code
_entity_poly.pdbx_strand_id
1 'polypeptide(L)'
;AHSLVSRFENPIKLIEQGIRDLKKDFDESMKSIAQIKAISIATKRELGAKKQIAQDYEQKAMMLLQKAKNGELDEAEAERLATEALKKRQDALNEVERLTNDAKNYDASLEQMSKKILELKNKIRESENEYNSLKARAIVAKTTKKVNQKLSSIGSDSTMAMIEDMKTKISTEENLADAFREISNTETSIDDEINKAIGVDVDVQKSLMEMKQRLLANPDNSNNIDDLKKNLDS
;
A
#
# COMPACT_ATOMS: atom_id res chain seq x y z
N ALA A 1 11.96 13.77 -47.42
CA ALA A 1 12.70 13.29 -46.23
C ALA A 1 11.99 13.68 -44.92
N HIS A 2 10.88 13.01 -44.63
CA HIS A 2 10.26 13.10 -43.30
C HIS A 2 11.20 12.44 -42.31
N SER A 3 11.65 13.24 -41.44
CA SER A 3 12.78 13.15 -40.57
C SER A 3 12.66 11.98 -39.56
N LEU A 4 13.80 11.33 -39.28
CA LEU A 4 13.94 10.38 -38.15
C LEU A 4 13.37 10.94 -36.83
N VAL A 5 13.37 12.25 -36.64
CA VAL A 5 12.78 12.94 -35.48
C VAL A 5 11.27 12.72 -35.37
N SER A 6 10.50 12.78 -36.48
CA SER A 6 9.06 12.54 -36.47
C SER A 6 8.69 11.08 -36.15
N ARG A 7 9.64 10.15 -36.34
CA ARG A 7 9.46 8.73 -36.00
C ARG A 7 9.42 8.48 -34.48
N PHE A 8 10.04 9.35 -33.69
CA PHE A 8 10.07 9.23 -32.23
C PHE A 8 9.05 10.13 -31.51
N GLU A 9 8.59 11.22 -32.16
CA GLU A 9 7.65 12.15 -31.53
C GLU A 9 6.26 11.53 -31.28
N ASN A 10 5.75 10.72 -32.20
CA ASN A 10 4.47 10.03 -32.06
C ASN A 10 4.49 8.95 -30.96
N PRO A 11 5.48 8.04 -30.91
CA PRO A 11 5.58 7.06 -29.83
C PRO A 11 5.75 7.71 -28.45
N ILE A 12 6.55 8.77 -28.34
CA ILE A 12 6.76 9.48 -27.07
C ILE A 12 5.45 10.06 -26.54
N LYS A 13 4.63 10.70 -27.38
CA LYS A 13 3.34 11.24 -26.99
C LYS A 13 2.34 10.15 -26.56
N LEU A 14 2.35 9.01 -27.26
CA LEU A 14 1.49 7.87 -26.93
C LEU A 14 1.86 7.26 -25.58
N ILE A 15 3.14 7.07 -25.31
CA ILE A 15 3.62 6.54 -24.01
C ILE A 15 3.31 7.55 -22.90
N GLU A 16 3.54 8.84 -23.13
CA GLU A 16 3.20 9.88 -22.16
C GLU A 16 1.71 9.90 -21.82
N GLN A 17 0.83 9.71 -22.80
CA GLN A 17 -0.59 9.57 -22.55
C GLN A 17 -0.89 8.27 -21.78
N GLY A 18 -0.27 7.14 -22.17
CA GLY A 18 -0.42 5.87 -21.46
C GLY A 18 0.00 5.94 -19.99
N ILE A 19 1.09 6.65 -19.70
CA ILE A 19 1.54 6.90 -18.31
C ILE A 19 0.49 7.70 -17.53
N ARG A 20 -0.07 8.77 -18.14
CA ARG A 20 -1.14 9.55 -17.49
C ARG A 20 -2.37 8.70 -17.19
N ASP A 21 -2.76 7.84 -18.11
CA ASP A 21 -3.91 6.96 -17.95
C ASP A 21 -3.64 5.90 -16.87
N LEU A 22 -2.45 5.27 -16.87
CA LEU A 22 -2.04 4.33 -15.81
C LEU A 22 -1.99 4.98 -14.42
N LYS A 23 -1.48 6.21 -14.31
CA LYS A 23 -1.48 6.96 -13.04
C LYS A 23 -2.89 7.26 -12.56
N LYS A 24 -3.80 7.62 -13.47
CA LYS A 24 -5.20 7.83 -13.14
C LYS A 24 -5.85 6.53 -12.63
N ASP A 25 -5.64 5.41 -13.32
CA ASP A 25 -6.16 4.10 -12.90
C ASP A 25 -5.59 3.68 -11.53
N PHE A 26 -4.31 3.99 -11.28
CA PHE A 26 -3.68 3.78 -9.99
C PHE A 26 -4.37 4.58 -8.89
N ASP A 27 -4.60 5.88 -9.07
CA ASP A 27 -5.26 6.76 -8.11
C ASP A 27 -6.70 6.31 -7.83
N GLU A 28 -7.45 5.90 -8.86
CA GLU A 28 -8.81 5.37 -8.72
C GLU A 28 -8.81 4.04 -7.95
N SER A 29 -7.84 3.18 -8.21
CA SER A 29 -7.67 1.91 -7.50
C SER A 29 -7.30 2.13 -6.04
N MET A 30 -6.43 3.10 -5.74
CA MET A 30 -6.07 3.49 -4.37
C MET A 30 -7.28 3.99 -3.58
N LYS A 31 -8.13 4.83 -4.19
CA LYS A 31 -9.39 5.28 -3.57
C LYS A 31 -10.31 4.10 -3.26
N SER A 32 -10.44 3.16 -4.19
CA SER A 32 -11.26 1.97 -4.01
C SER A 32 -10.76 1.07 -2.88
N ILE A 33 -9.44 0.86 -2.78
CA ILE A 33 -8.82 0.14 -1.65
C ILE A 33 -9.13 0.84 -0.32
N ALA A 34 -8.96 2.16 -0.26
CA ALA A 34 -9.23 2.92 0.96
C ALA A 34 -10.70 2.78 1.41
N GLN A 35 -11.64 2.78 0.47
CA GLN A 35 -13.06 2.57 0.76
C GLN A 35 -13.34 1.16 1.30
N ILE A 36 -12.82 0.10 0.65
CA ILE A 36 -12.99 -1.28 1.12
C ILE A 36 -12.33 -1.47 2.48
N LYS A 37 -11.16 -0.87 2.70
CA LYS A 37 -10.48 -0.90 3.99
C LYS A 37 -11.30 -0.27 5.10
N ALA A 38 -11.93 0.88 4.83
CA ALA A 38 -12.82 1.54 5.78
C ALA A 38 -14.01 0.65 6.14
N ILE A 39 -14.64 0.00 5.15
CA ILE A 39 -15.73 -0.95 5.35
C ILE A 39 -15.24 -2.16 6.18
N SER A 40 -14.09 -2.76 5.84
CA SER A 40 -13.51 -3.88 6.60
C SER A 40 -13.27 -3.51 8.07
N ILE A 41 -12.74 -2.32 8.35
CA ILE A 41 -12.53 -1.83 9.72
C ILE A 41 -13.87 -1.68 10.46
N ALA A 42 -14.87 -1.09 9.82
CA ALA A 42 -16.21 -0.94 10.42
C ALA A 42 -16.84 -2.29 10.73
N THR A 43 -16.80 -3.24 9.78
CA THR A 43 -17.30 -4.61 9.96
C THR A 43 -16.60 -5.34 11.10
N LYS A 44 -15.28 -5.22 11.21
CA LYS A 44 -14.50 -5.83 12.30
C LYS A 44 -14.84 -5.22 13.67
N ARG A 45 -15.13 -3.93 13.74
CA ARG A 45 -15.62 -3.27 14.98
C ARG A 45 -16.99 -3.78 15.37
N GLU A 46 -17.91 -3.87 14.41
CA GLU A 46 -19.25 -4.39 14.63
C GLU A 46 -19.20 -5.86 15.06
N LEU A 47 -18.37 -6.68 14.41
CA LEU A 47 -18.11 -8.06 14.81
C LEU A 47 -17.66 -8.16 16.28
N GLY A 48 -16.74 -7.28 16.70
CA GLY A 48 -16.31 -7.20 18.10
C GLY A 48 -17.46 -6.88 19.05
N ALA A 49 -18.28 -5.89 18.70
CA ALA A 49 -19.44 -5.50 19.50
C ALA A 49 -20.47 -6.65 19.61
N LYS A 50 -20.77 -7.35 18.51
CA LYS A 50 -21.71 -8.49 18.54
C LYS A 50 -21.18 -9.66 19.36
N LYS A 51 -19.89 -9.95 19.33
CA LYS A 51 -19.25 -10.94 20.21
C LYS A 51 -19.44 -10.58 21.68
N GLN A 52 -19.22 -9.31 22.03
CA GLN A 52 -19.42 -8.84 23.40
C GLN A 52 -20.88 -8.99 23.84
N ILE A 53 -21.83 -8.61 22.98
CA ILE A 53 -23.28 -8.79 23.26
C ILE A 53 -23.62 -10.26 23.51
N ALA A 54 -23.06 -11.18 22.70
CA ALA A 54 -23.32 -12.61 22.91
C ALA A 54 -22.77 -13.09 24.27
N GLN A 55 -21.56 -12.65 24.66
CA GLN A 55 -20.99 -12.96 25.97
C GLN A 55 -21.80 -12.37 27.13
N ASP A 56 -22.26 -11.13 26.99
CA ASP A 56 -23.08 -10.45 28.03
C ASP A 56 -24.40 -11.18 28.27
N TYR A 57 -25.06 -11.64 27.20
CA TYR A 57 -26.30 -12.43 27.34
C TYR A 57 -26.05 -13.82 27.94
N GLU A 58 -24.93 -14.45 27.64
CA GLU A 58 -24.53 -15.70 28.29
C GLU A 58 -24.31 -15.52 29.79
N GLN A 59 -23.60 -14.47 30.18
CA GLN A 59 -23.37 -14.12 31.58
C GLN A 59 -24.70 -13.81 32.31
N LYS A 60 -25.61 -13.05 31.68
CA LYS A 60 -26.93 -12.75 32.21
C LYS A 60 -27.75 -14.02 32.45
N ALA A 61 -27.76 -14.95 31.50
CA ALA A 61 -28.44 -16.21 31.64
C ALA A 61 -27.87 -17.02 32.83
N MET A 62 -26.57 -17.12 32.96
CA MET A 62 -25.91 -17.79 34.08
C MET A 62 -26.25 -17.12 35.43
N MET A 63 -26.20 -15.77 35.48
CA MET A 63 -26.56 -15.04 36.72
C MET A 63 -28.02 -15.27 37.16
N LEU A 64 -28.94 -15.31 36.20
CA LEU A 64 -30.34 -15.59 36.48
C LEU A 64 -30.55 -16.98 37.12
N LEU A 65 -29.93 -18.01 36.53
CA LEU A 65 -29.98 -19.37 37.07
C LEU A 65 -29.26 -19.47 38.43
N GLN A 66 -28.17 -18.74 38.63
CA GLN A 66 -27.49 -18.69 39.94
C GLN A 66 -28.38 -18.05 41.00
N LYS A 67 -29.12 -16.99 40.69
CA LYS A 67 -30.06 -16.35 41.61
C LYS A 67 -31.20 -17.27 41.99
N ALA A 68 -31.75 -18.05 41.08
CA ALA A 68 -32.72 -19.06 41.38
C ALA A 68 -32.17 -20.11 42.35
N LYS A 69 -30.96 -20.62 42.07
CA LYS A 69 -30.29 -21.60 42.97
C LYS A 69 -30.07 -21.07 44.39
N ASN A 70 -29.85 -19.76 44.53
CA ASN A 70 -29.69 -19.11 45.84
C ASN A 70 -31.02 -18.80 46.51
N GLY A 71 -32.19 -19.06 45.88
CA GLY A 71 -33.49 -18.70 46.41
C GLY A 71 -33.85 -17.20 46.30
N GLU A 72 -33.05 -16.42 45.53
CA GLU A 72 -33.27 -14.97 45.33
C GLU A 72 -34.31 -14.68 44.23
N LEU A 73 -34.60 -15.66 43.37
CA LEU A 73 -35.49 -15.55 42.24
C LEU A 73 -36.29 -16.86 42.13
N ASP A 74 -37.57 -16.76 41.74
CA ASP A 74 -38.40 -17.93 41.42
C ASP A 74 -37.80 -18.73 40.27
N GLU A 75 -37.78 -20.05 40.39
CA GLU A 75 -37.12 -20.95 39.43
C GLU A 75 -37.73 -20.84 38.03
N ALA A 76 -39.06 -20.84 37.95
CA ALA A 76 -39.80 -20.76 36.67
C ALA A 76 -39.54 -19.40 35.97
N GLU A 77 -39.51 -18.31 36.74
CA GLU A 77 -39.22 -16.99 36.21
C GLU A 77 -37.73 -16.86 35.76
N ALA A 78 -36.81 -17.45 36.52
CA ALA A 78 -35.39 -17.48 36.15
C ALA A 78 -35.16 -18.26 34.86
N GLU A 79 -35.78 -19.43 34.70
CA GLU A 79 -35.70 -20.23 33.46
C GLU A 79 -36.29 -19.48 32.26
N ARG A 80 -37.41 -18.82 32.44
CA ARG A 80 -38.06 -18.02 31.40
C ARG A 80 -37.12 -16.91 30.91
N LEU A 81 -36.56 -16.13 31.84
CA LEU A 81 -35.64 -15.01 31.55
C LEU A 81 -34.32 -15.50 30.99
N ALA A 82 -33.75 -16.59 31.52
CA ALA A 82 -32.54 -17.20 30.99
C ALA A 82 -32.72 -17.68 29.54
N THR A 83 -33.88 -18.31 29.26
CA THR A 83 -34.22 -18.74 27.89
C THR A 83 -34.30 -17.56 26.93
N GLU A 84 -34.88 -16.43 27.36
CA GLU A 84 -34.94 -15.22 26.55
C GLU A 84 -33.56 -14.64 26.32
N ALA A 85 -32.71 -14.61 27.36
CA ALA A 85 -31.30 -14.17 27.23
C ALA A 85 -30.52 -15.06 26.25
N LEU A 86 -30.71 -16.39 26.32
CA LEU A 86 -30.06 -17.33 25.39
C LEU A 86 -30.54 -17.17 23.93
N LYS A 87 -31.82 -16.82 23.71
CA LYS A 87 -32.33 -16.48 22.38
C LYS A 87 -31.59 -15.25 21.82
N LYS A 88 -31.48 -14.17 22.61
CA LYS A 88 -30.75 -12.97 22.22
C LYS A 88 -29.24 -13.23 21.98
N ARG A 89 -28.64 -14.13 22.77
CA ARG A 89 -27.29 -14.62 22.52
C ARG A 89 -27.20 -15.30 21.15
N GLN A 90 -28.17 -16.18 20.83
CA GLN A 90 -28.17 -16.89 19.54
C GLN A 90 -28.30 -15.92 18.36
N ASP A 91 -29.18 -14.92 18.48
CA ASP A 91 -29.31 -13.88 17.45
C ASP A 91 -27.98 -13.10 17.24
N ALA A 92 -27.31 -12.76 18.35
CA ALA A 92 -26.00 -12.12 18.27
C ALA A 92 -24.93 -13.02 17.64
N LEU A 93 -24.93 -14.34 17.91
CA LEU A 93 -24.01 -15.30 17.30
C LEU A 93 -24.27 -15.48 15.80
N ASN A 94 -25.51 -15.46 15.34
CA ASN A 94 -25.85 -15.49 13.92
C ASN A 94 -25.26 -14.26 13.19
N GLU A 95 -25.34 -13.08 13.82
CA GLU A 95 -24.71 -11.87 13.29
C GLU A 95 -23.18 -11.96 13.32
N VAL A 96 -22.59 -12.56 14.35
CA VAL A 96 -21.13 -12.83 14.42
C VAL A 96 -20.68 -13.70 13.26
N GLU A 97 -21.43 -14.74 12.92
CA GLU A 97 -21.10 -15.61 11.79
C GLU A 97 -21.16 -14.84 10.46
N ARG A 98 -22.23 -14.08 10.22
CA ARG A 98 -22.38 -13.25 9.03
C ARG A 98 -21.23 -12.25 8.89
N LEU A 99 -20.97 -11.44 9.94
CA LEU A 99 -19.92 -10.44 9.95
C LEU A 99 -18.51 -11.04 9.82
N THR A 100 -18.30 -12.26 10.33
CA THR A 100 -17.03 -12.99 10.16
C THR A 100 -16.79 -13.33 8.68
N ASN A 101 -17.83 -13.79 7.99
CA ASN A 101 -17.75 -14.10 6.57
C ASN A 101 -17.55 -12.83 5.73
N ASP A 102 -18.27 -11.75 6.05
CA ASP A 102 -18.10 -10.46 5.39
C ASP A 102 -16.65 -9.92 5.56
N ALA A 103 -16.12 -9.97 6.80
CA ALA A 103 -14.74 -9.54 7.07
C ALA A 103 -13.71 -10.35 6.28
N LYS A 104 -13.87 -11.68 6.16
CA LYS A 104 -13.00 -12.53 5.34
C LYS A 104 -13.06 -12.14 3.86
N ASN A 105 -14.27 -11.88 3.35
CA ASN A 105 -14.44 -11.48 1.95
C ASN A 105 -13.78 -10.12 1.66
N TYR A 106 -13.90 -9.15 2.57
CA TYR A 106 -13.21 -7.87 2.43
C TYR A 106 -11.69 -8.02 2.49
N ASP A 107 -11.16 -8.83 3.42
CA ASP A 107 -9.71 -9.08 3.50
C ASP A 107 -9.18 -9.75 2.23
N ALA A 108 -9.88 -10.74 1.68
CA ALA A 108 -9.52 -11.38 0.41
C ALA A 108 -9.55 -10.39 -0.78
N SER A 109 -10.57 -9.51 -0.82
CA SER A 109 -10.67 -8.47 -1.84
C SER A 109 -9.53 -7.46 -1.74
N LEU A 110 -9.17 -7.04 -0.52
CA LEU A 110 -8.03 -6.15 -0.27
C LEU A 110 -6.71 -6.76 -0.74
N GLU A 111 -6.48 -8.05 -0.47
CA GLU A 111 -5.28 -8.76 -0.93
C GLU A 111 -5.19 -8.77 -2.46
N GLN A 112 -6.30 -9.11 -3.15
CA GLN A 112 -6.34 -9.11 -4.62
C GLN A 112 -6.09 -7.72 -5.20
N MET A 113 -6.71 -6.69 -4.63
CA MET A 113 -6.53 -5.31 -5.08
C MET A 113 -5.10 -4.81 -4.83
N SER A 114 -4.49 -5.18 -3.71
CA SER A 114 -3.09 -4.86 -3.39
C SER A 114 -2.13 -5.42 -4.43
N LYS A 115 -2.35 -6.67 -4.88
CA LYS A 115 -1.55 -7.27 -5.97
C LYS A 115 -1.70 -6.48 -7.28
N LYS A 116 -2.92 -6.08 -7.64
CA LYS A 116 -3.18 -5.26 -8.84
C LYS A 116 -2.52 -3.88 -8.76
N ILE A 117 -2.52 -3.24 -7.60
CA ILE A 117 -1.82 -1.96 -7.36
C ILE A 117 -0.32 -2.12 -7.60
N LEU A 118 0.29 -3.19 -7.09
CA LEU A 118 1.70 -3.46 -7.32
C LEU A 118 2.02 -3.67 -8.81
N GLU A 119 1.15 -4.39 -9.53
CA GLU A 119 1.28 -4.57 -10.98
C GLU A 119 1.16 -3.23 -11.73
N LEU A 120 0.18 -2.38 -11.38
CA LEU A 120 0.03 -1.05 -11.95
C LEU A 120 1.26 -0.17 -11.71
N LYS A 121 1.79 -0.17 -10.49
CA LYS A 121 3.02 0.54 -10.13
C LYS A 121 4.20 0.09 -10.98
N ASN A 122 4.38 -1.22 -11.16
CA ASN A 122 5.45 -1.75 -12.00
C ASN A 122 5.28 -1.31 -13.47
N LYS A 123 4.05 -1.37 -14.01
CA LYS A 123 3.77 -0.91 -15.37
C LYS A 123 4.04 0.58 -15.55
N ILE A 124 3.67 1.41 -14.58
CA ILE A 124 3.98 2.86 -14.60
C ILE A 124 5.49 3.04 -14.69
N ARG A 125 6.26 2.41 -13.81
CA ARG A 125 7.72 2.51 -13.79
C ARG A 125 8.38 2.02 -15.08
N GLU A 126 7.92 0.91 -15.64
CA GLU A 126 8.40 0.40 -16.93
C GLU A 126 8.12 1.39 -18.06
N SER A 127 6.89 1.94 -18.12
CA SER A 127 6.51 2.93 -19.12
C SER A 127 7.28 4.24 -18.98
N GLU A 128 7.58 4.69 -17.76
CA GLU A 128 8.42 5.87 -17.51
C GLU A 128 9.86 5.64 -17.94
N ASN A 129 10.43 4.46 -17.68
CA ASN A 129 11.76 4.09 -18.17
C ASN A 129 11.82 4.06 -19.71
N GLU A 130 10.81 3.50 -20.36
CA GLU A 130 10.71 3.48 -21.82
C GLU A 130 10.57 4.90 -22.39
N TYR A 131 9.72 5.73 -21.79
CA TYR A 131 9.57 7.14 -22.14
C TYR A 131 10.91 7.89 -22.09
N ASN A 132 11.65 7.75 -20.99
CA ASN A 132 12.93 8.40 -20.79
C ASN A 132 13.97 7.92 -21.82
N SER A 133 14.00 6.61 -22.09
CA SER A 133 14.88 6.02 -23.12
C SER A 133 14.58 6.56 -24.53
N LEU A 134 13.30 6.62 -24.91
CA LEU A 134 12.89 7.15 -26.20
C LEU A 134 13.15 8.65 -26.33
N LYS A 135 12.93 9.40 -25.25
CA LYS A 135 13.22 10.83 -25.19
C LYS A 135 14.72 11.10 -25.38
N ALA A 136 15.59 10.36 -24.69
CA ALA A 136 17.03 10.45 -24.88
C ALA A 136 17.44 10.13 -26.32
N ARG A 137 16.92 9.04 -26.91
CA ARG A 137 17.17 8.69 -28.32
C ARG A 137 16.71 9.77 -29.31
N ALA A 138 15.56 10.39 -29.05
CA ALA A 138 15.04 11.49 -29.88
C ALA A 138 15.97 12.73 -29.81
N ILE A 139 16.49 13.07 -28.63
CA ILE A 139 17.44 14.15 -28.43
C ILE A 139 18.73 13.87 -29.20
N VAL A 140 19.34 12.68 -29.06
CA VAL A 140 20.53 12.26 -29.79
C VAL A 140 20.30 12.35 -31.30
N ALA A 141 19.19 11.82 -31.83
CA ALA A 141 18.84 11.87 -33.23
C ALA A 141 18.72 13.32 -33.75
N LYS A 142 18.09 14.20 -32.96
CA LYS A 142 17.94 15.63 -33.29
C LYS A 142 19.28 16.35 -33.30
N THR A 143 20.13 16.06 -32.32
CA THR A 143 21.46 16.64 -32.22
C THR A 143 22.36 16.17 -33.37
N THR A 144 22.43 14.87 -33.64
CA THR A 144 23.17 14.30 -34.77
C THR A 144 22.73 14.91 -36.12
N LYS A 145 21.42 15.10 -36.31
CA LYS A 145 20.92 15.77 -37.52
C LYS A 145 21.40 17.20 -37.63
N LYS A 146 21.37 18.00 -36.53
CA LYS A 146 21.87 19.38 -36.52
C LYS A 146 23.35 19.43 -36.82
N VAL A 147 24.13 18.48 -36.27
CA VAL A 147 25.57 18.34 -36.55
C VAL A 147 25.84 18.11 -38.01
N ASN A 148 25.23 17.07 -38.60
CA ASN A 148 25.40 16.71 -39.99
C ASN A 148 25.00 17.87 -40.93
N GLN A 149 23.93 18.61 -40.60
CA GLN A 149 23.54 19.80 -41.35
C GLN A 149 24.56 20.92 -41.26
N LYS A 150 25.17 21.14 -40.09
CA LYS A 150 26.24 22.16 -39.94
C LYS A 150 27.56 21.73 -40.61
N LEU A 151 27.96 20.47 -40.47
CA LEU A 151 29.16 19.93 -41.16
C LEU A 151 29.06 20.01 -42.66
N SER A 152 27.86 19.84 -43.25
CA SER A 152 27.64 20.00 -44.68
C SER A 152 27.66 21.46 -45.17
N SER A 153 27.61 22.44 -44.26
CA SER A 153 27.58 23.89 -44.55
C SER A 153 28.88 24.64 -44.25
N ILE A 154 29.90 23.97 -43.71
CA ILE A 154 31.13 24.62 -43.21
C ILE A 154 32.37 24.00 -43.91
N GLY A 155 33.19 24.87 -44.48
CA GLY A 155 34.56 24.52 -44.89
C GLY A 155 35.47 24.27 -43.68
N SER A 156 36.57 23.55 -43.90
CA SER A 156 37.36 22.77 -42.93
C SER A 156 38.02 23.50 -41.74
N ASP A 157 37.94 24.81 -41.55
CA ASP A 157 38.69 25.52 -40.50
C ASP A 157 37.96 25.79 -39.17
N SER A 158 36.68 25.53 -39.08
CA SER A 158 35.86 25.77 -37.88
C SER A 158 35.51 24.50 -37.08
N THR A 159 36.02 23.36 -37.47
CA THR A 159 35.52 22.04 -37.00
C THR A 159 35.93 21.71 -35.56
N MET A 160 37.11 22.18 -35.12
CA MET A 160 37.67 21.81 -33.80
C MET A 160 36.96 22.50 -32.65
N ALA A 161 36.71 23.81 -32.75
CA ALA A 161 35.96 24.58 -31.75
C ALA A 161 34.51 24.10 -31.61
N MET A 162 33.93 23.60 -32.71
CA MET A 162 32.55 23.10 -32.75
C MET A 162 32.40 21.70 -32.17
N ILE A 163 33.46 20.87 -32.27
CA ILE A 163 33.51 19.55 -31.61
C ILE A 163 33.58 19.73 -30.08
N GLU A 164 34.35 20.70 -29.59
CA GLU A 164 34.48 21.03 -28.17
C GLU A 164 33.17 21.55 -27.56
N ASP A 165 32.46 22.48 -28.23
CA ASP A 165 31.17 23.02 -27.83
C ASP A 165 30.07 21.93 -27.81
N MET A 166 30.15 20.96 -28.72
CA MET A 166 29.24 19.83 -28.78
C MET A 166 29.49 18.78 -27.72
N LYS A 167 30.76 18.49 -27.40
CA LYS A 167 31.13 17.58 -26.32
C LYS A 167 30.61 18.11 -24.99
N THR A 168 30.69 19.43 -24.78
CA THR A 168 30.15 20.09 -23.59
C THR A 168 28.63 20.01 -23.53
N LYS A 169 27.92 20.17 -24.67
CA LYS A 169 26.44 20.05 -24.72
C LYS A 169 25.95 18.64 -24.53
N ILE A 170 26.63 17.63 -25.07
CA ILE A 170 26.28 16.21 -24.85
C ILE A 170 26.47 15.87 -23.37
N SER A 171 27.59 16.28 -22.76
CA SER A 171 27.84 16.08 -21.33
C SER A 171 26.78 16.77 -20.44
N THR A 172 26.32 17.95 -20.83
CA THR A 172 25.27 18.69 -20.09
C THR A 172 23.92 17.99 -20.22
N GLU A 173 23.59 17.41 -21.39
CA GLU A 173 22.33 16.66 -21.59
C GLU A 173 22.37 15.26 -20.95
N GLU A 174 23.55 14.60 -20.90
CA GLU A 174 23.74 13.36 -20.12
C GLU A 174 23.58 13.62 -18.63
N ASN A 175 24.17 14.69 -18.08
CA ASN A 175 24.03 15.11 -16.70
C ASN A 175 22.55 15.48 -16.37
N LEU A 176 21.83 16.08 -17.34
CA LEU A 176 20.41 16.38 -17.17
C LEU A 176 19.55 15.10 -17.15
N ALA A 177 19.88 14.12 -17.99
CA ALA A 177 19.21 12.81 -18.00
C ALA A 177 19.48 12.03 -16.71
N ASP A 178 20.71 12.10 -16.17
CA ASP A 178 21.07 11.49 -14.88
C ASP A 178 20.42 12.22 -13.71
N ALA A 179 20.33 13.55 -13.73
CA ALA A 179 19.60 14.33 -12.73
C ALA A 179 18.10 14.00 -12.74
N PHE A 180 17.47 13.83 -13.92
CA PHE A 180 16.09 13.37 -14.02
C PHE A 180 15.90 11.94 -13.50
N ARG A 181 16.88 11.05 -13.67
CA ARG A 181 16.89 9.69 -13.12
C ARG A 181 17.00 9.72 -11.59
N GLU A 182 17.81 10.61 -11.04
CA GLU A 182 18.01 10.79 -9.60
C GLU A 182 16.74 11.37 -8.94
N ILE A 183 16.07 12.34 -9.57
CA ILE A 183 14.79 12.90 -9.12
C ILE A 183 13.68 11.83 -9.15
N SER A 184 13.65 11.00 -10.21
CA SER A 184 12.70 9.87 -10.33
C SER A 184 12.93 8.78 -9.27
N ASN A 185 14.16 8.60 -8.80
CA ASN A 185 14.47 7.64 -7.72
C ASN A 185 14.17 8.18 -6.32
N THR A 186 13.92 9.49 -6.16
CA THR A 186 13.57 10.11 -4.86
C THR A 186 12.07 10.00 -4.54
N GLU A 187 11.25 9.42 -5.39
CA GLU A 187 9.84 9.14 -5.10
C GLU A 187 9.68 7.91 -4.17
N THR A 188 10.24 8.01 -2.96
CA THR A 188 9.90 7.16 -1.79
C THR A 188 8.43 7.32 -1.37
N SER A 189 7.73 8.30 -1.93
CA SER A 189 6.37 8.69 -1.57
C SER A 189 5.31 7.62 -1.88
N ILE A 190 5.41 6.93 -3.03
CA ILE A 190 4.37 5.97 -3.46
C ILE A 190 4.40 4.69 -2.61
N ASP A 191 5.58 4.21 -2.22
CA ASP A 191 5.68 3.04 -1.34
C ASP A 191 5.13 3.33 0.05
N ASP A 192 5.37 4.55 0.57
CA ASP A 192 4.82 4.99 1.84
C ASP A 192 3.30 5.18 1.78
N GLU A 193 2.77 5.70 0.67
CA GLU A 193 1.32 5.82 0.46
C GLU A 193 0.64 4.45 0.32
N ILE A 194 1.24 3.51 -0.42
CA ILE A 194 0.75 2.14 -0.53
C ILE A 194 0.78 1.46 0.84
N ASN A 195 1.88 1.56 1.57
CA ASN A 195 2.04 0.97 2.90
C ASN A 195 1.02 1.55 3.88
N LYS A 196 0.74 2.86 3.85
CA LYS A 196 -0.31 3.50 4.64
C LYS A 196 -1.71 3.04 4.23
N ALA A 197 -2.00 2.95 2.93
CA ALA A 197 -3.32 2.55 2.43
C ALA A 197 -3.61 1.06 2.66
N ILE A 198 -2.60 0.19 2.55
CA ILE A 198 -2.69 -1.25 2.81
C ILE A 198 -2.65 -1.56 4.32
N GLY A 199 -2.19 -0.60 5.14
CA GLY A 199 -2.13 -0.73 6.60
C GLY A 199 -1.00 -1.63 7.07
N VAL A 200 0.19 -1.50 6.48
CA VAL A 200 1.43 -2.15 6.97
C VAL A 200 1.73 -1.77 8.42
N ASP A 201 1.23 -0.64 8.91
CA ASP A 201 1.20 -0.31 10.34
C ASP A 201 0.42 -1.33 11.20
N VAL A 202 -0.46 -2.14 10.59
CA VAL A 202 -1.19 -3.22 11.30
C VAL A 202 -0.25 -4.37 11.63
N ASP A 203 0.74 -4.66 10.80
CA ASP A 203 1.71 -5.72 11.09
C ASP A 203 2.67 -5.33 12.20
N VAL A 204 3.01 -4.04 12.34
CA VAL A 204 3.79 -3.54 13.47
C VAL A 204 2.99 -3.61 14.76
N GLN A 205 1.69 -3.24 14.73
CA GLN A 205 0.81 -3.38 15.89
C GLN A 205 0.52 -4.85 16.24
N LYS A 206 0.36 -5.72 15.24
CA LYS A 206 0.19 -7.16 15.44
C LYS A 206 1.46 -7.80 16.00
N SER A 207 2.62 -7.47 15.47
CA SER A 207 3.92 -7.89 16.00
C SER A 207 4.17 -7.38 17.42
N LEU A 208 3.77 -6.14 17.71
CA LEU A 208 3.82 -5.57 19.06
C LEU A 208 2.86 -6.30 20.02
N MET A 209 1.67 -6.66 19.55
CA MET A 209 0.68 -7.38 20.34
C MET A 209 1.10 -8.84 20.58
N GLU A 210 1.69 -9.50 19.57
CA GLU A 210 2.30 -10.82 19.70
C GLU A 210 3.52 -10.81 20.64
N MET A 211 4.39 -9.78 20.58
CA MET A 211 5.46 -9.59 21.54
C MET A 211 4.95 -9.37 22.97
N LYS A 212 3.91 -8.54 23.14
CA LYS A 212 3.26 -8.35 24.44
C LYS A 212 2.64 -9.63 24.99
N GLN A 213 1.99 -10.44 24.14
CA GLN A 213 1.45 -11.75 24.54
C GLN A 213 2.57 -12.73 24.93
N ARG A 214 3.68 -12.77 24.22
CA ARG A 214 4.85 -13.60 24.58
C ARG A 214 5.49 -13.17 25.89
N LEU A 215 5.55 -11.87 26.17
CA LEU A 215 6.04 -11.33 27.44
C LEU A 215 5.11 -11.66 28.62
N LEU A 216 3.79 -11.67 28.37
CA LEU A 216 2.80 -12.02 29.39
C LEU A 216 2.66 -13.53 29.61
N ALA A 217 2.97 -14.34 28.58
CA ALA A 217 2.93 -15.81 28.67
C ALA A 217 4.18 -16.43 29.29
N ASN A 218 5.26 -15.66 29.50
CA ASN A 218 6.52 -16.12 30.09
C ASN A 218 7.02 -15.16 31.18
N PRO A 219 6.43 -15.17 32.38
CA PRO A 219 6.81 -14.25 33.46
C PRO A 219 8.21 -14.50 34.05
N ASP A 220 8.88 -15.62 33.70
CA ASP A 220 10.18 -16.01 34.29
C ASP A 220 11.40 -15.41 33.57
N ASN A 221 11.23 -14.55 32.57
CA ASN A 221 12.37 -13.98 31.82
C ASN A 221 12.69 -12.52 32.20
N SER A 222 12.33 -12.09 33.41
CA SER A 222 12.64 -10.76 33.91
C SER A 222 14.14 -10.54 34.24
N ASN A 223 14.96 -11.60 34.26
CA ASN A 223 16.38 -11.52 34.61
C ASN A 223 17.32 -11.19 33.43
N ASN A 224 16.80 -11.04 32.21
CA ASN A 224 17.65 -10.80 31.03
C ASN A 224 17.66 -9.35 30.52
N ILE A 225 16.91 -8.46 31.18
CA ILE A 225 16.87 -7.02 30.83
C ILE A 225 18.00 -6.25 31.49
N ASP A 226 18.48 -6.67 32.66
CA ASP A 226 19.59 -6.03 33.36
C ASP A 226 20.96 -6.33 32.72
N ASP A 227 21.13 -7.47 32.06
CA ASP A 227 22.36 -7.80 31.31
C ASP A 227 22.44 -7.04 29.96
N LEU A 228 21.32 -6.67 29.35
CA LEU A 228 21.31 -5.85 28.15
C LEU A 228 21.62 -4.38 28.40
N LYS A 229 21.29 -3.85 29.59
CA LYS A 229 21.65 -2.49 29.99
C LYS A 229 23.14 -2.33 30.29
N LYS A 230 23.80 -3.36 30.79
CA LYS A 230 25.24 -3.33 31.08
C LYS A 230 26.13 -3.31 29.82
N ASN A 231 25.61 -3.76 28.67
CA ASN A 231 26.36 -3.78 27.41
C ASN A 231 26.14 -2.52 26.53
N LEU A 232 25.31 -1.57 27.00
CA LEU A 232 25.07 -0.29 26.30
C LEU A 232 25.84 0.89 26.93
N ASP A 233 26.44 0.69 28.11
CA ASP A 233 27.21 1.72 28.83
C ASP A 233 28.74 1.42 28.91
N SER A 234 29.24 0.57 27.95
CA SER A 234 30.71 0.31 27.84
C SER A 234 31.27 0.68 26.46
#